data_40f17d55b363533e891cb5805286dbf9
#
_entry.id   40f17d55b363533e891cb5805286dbf9
#
_cell.length_a   1.000
_cell.length_b   1.000
_cell.length_c   1.000
_cell.angle_alpha   90.00
_cell.angle_beta   90.00
_cell.angle_gamma   90.00
#
_symmetry.space_group_name_H-M   'P 1'
#
loop_
_entity.id
_entity.type
_entity.pdbx_description
1 polymer ?
#
loop_
_entity_poly.entity_id
_entity_poly.type
_entity_poly.pdbx_seq_one_letter_code
_entity_poly.pdbx_strand_id
1 'polypeptide(L)'
;MHNRIKLAFLAGLVLVSAAAFAENPFAGTWKVDVSKSKMTGSTVTFASAGPGEVRHTAGGQSYTFKLDGSDATTPIGDTAQWTKVDDKTWKAVYKRGSTVLDTDTWKLGDDGKTLEVNSTGTKPNGDTFNENESYTRETEGKGFFGKWKSTKVANVAPNTAKIDANGDDGVVWNIPEIKASVSLKFDGKEVAPTGPTVPDGLTLSATKTGPRSFTLVEKVKGKPIWKGHFTVSADGKTMTEVGSPAGVDEPETIVYEKS
;
A
#
# COMPACT_ATOMS: atom_id res chain seq x y z
N MET A 1 57.98 -39.00 -54.54
CA MET A 1 57.79 -38.74 -53.10
C MET A 1 57.19 -37.37 -52.98
N HIS A 2 55.87 -37.26 -52.74
CA HIS A 2 55.18 -35.99 -52.70
C HIS A 2 54.76 -35.71 -51.27
N ASN A 3 55.35 -34.68 -50.69
CA ASN A 3 55.08 -34.22 -49.35
C ASN A 3 53.81 -33.29 -49.42
N ARG A 4 52.67 -33.73 -48.85
CA ARG A 4 51.47 -32.91 -48.78
C ARG A 4 51.43 -32.25 -47.40
N ILE A 5 51.65 -30.95 -47.40
CA ILE A 5 51.43 -30.07 -46.22
C ILE A 5 49.93 -29.89 -46.03
N LYS A 6 49.40 -30.38 -44.90
CA LYS A 6 48.00 -30.12 -44.49
C LYS A 6 47.97 -28.82 -43.69
N LEU A 7 47.35 -27.79 -44.27
CA LEU A 7 47.06 -26.55 -43.58
C LEU A 7 45.76 -26.78 -42.72
N ALA A 8 45.91 -26.78 -41.41
CA ALA A 8 44.75 -26.81 -40.50
C ALA A 8 44.30 -25.37 -40.24
N PHE A 9 43.13 -25.02 -40.77
CA PHE A 9 42.41 -23.79 -40.40
C PHE A 9 41.82 -23.95 -39.04
N LEU A 10 42.36 -23.25 -38.03
CA LEU A 10 41.76 -23.11 -36.72
C LEU A 10 40.70 -22.00 -36.82
N ALA A 11 39.42 -22.38 -36.95
CA ALA A 11 38.32 -21.43 -36.85
C ALA A 11 38.17 -21.05 -35.37
N GLY A 12 38.66 -19.90 -34.98
CA GLY A 12 38.41 -19.31 -33.69
C GLY A 12 36.93 -18.90 -33.58
N LEU A 13 36.17 -19.65 -32.82
CA LEU A 13 34.81 -19.28 -32.43
C LEU A 13 34.91 -18.12 -31.43
N VAL A 14 34.77 -16.90 -31.89
CA VAL A 14 34.59 -15.74 -31.00
C VAL A 14 33.17 -15.85 -30.40
N LEU A 15 33.05 -16.39 -29.20
CA LEU A 15 31.90 -16.27 -28.37
C LEU A 15 31.75 -14.80 -27.94
N VAL A 16 31.02 -14.02 -28.72
CA VAL A 16 30.52 -12.74 -28.26
C VAL A 16 29.43 -13.09 -27.21
N SER A 17 29.83 -13.11 -25.95
CA SER A 17 28.89 -13.07 -24.84
C SER A 17 28.20 -11.70 -24.95
N ALA A 18 27.02 -11.64 -25.55
CA ALA A 18 26.10 -10.55 -25.35
C ALA A 18 25.83 -10.54 -23.84
N ALA A 19 26.44 -9.60 -23.13
CA ALA A 19 25.99 -9.25 -21.80
C ALA A 19 24.55 -8.77 -21.98
N ALA A 20 23.60 -9.67 -21.80
CA ALA A 20 22.21 -9.27 -21.61
C ALA A 20 22.24 -8.40 -20.36
N PHE A 21 22.07 -7.10 -20.53
CA PHE A 21 21.80 -6.21 -19.41
C PHE A 21 20.59 -6.83 -18.72
N ALA A 22 20.78 -7.33 -17.49
CA ALA A 22 19.71 -7.95 -16.75
C ALA A 22 18.63 -6.90 -16.61
N GLU A 23 17.49 -7.13 -17.25
CA GLU A 23 16.34 -6.24 -17.15
C GLU A 23 16.03 -6.02 -15.67
N ASN A 24 15.73 -4.77 -15.28
CA ASN A 24 15.41 -4.46 -13.89
C ASN A 24 14.24 -5.36 -13.44
N PRO A 25 14.43 -6.26 -12.46
CA PRO A 25 13.44 -7.28 -12.13
C PRO A 25 12.09 -6.69 -11.66
N PHE A 26 12.10 -5.45 -11.20
CA PHE A 26 10.92 -4.76 -10.73
C PHE A 26 10.11 -4.11 -11.86
N ALA A 27 10.73 -3.90 -13.04
CA ALA A 27 10.07 -3.25 -14.16
C ALA A 27 8.90 -4.08 -14.70
N GLY A 28 7.76 -3.43 -14.94
CA GLY A 28 6.55 -4.05 -15.48
C GLY A 28 5.28 -3.43 -14.90
N THR A 29 4.15 -3.96 -15.32
CA THR A 29 2.84 -3.65 -14.75
C THR A 29 2.47 -4.76 -13.77
N TRP A 30 2.13 -4.37 -12.55
CA TRP A 30 1.86 -5.27 -11.45
C TRP A 30 0.44 -5.04 -10.93
N LYS A 31 -0.33 -6.12 -10.78
CA LYS A 31 -1.69 -6.07 -10.27
C LYS A 31 -1.80 -6.89 -9.00
N VAL A 32 -2.47 -6.35 -7.98
CA VAL A 32 -2.71 -7.04 -6.71
C VAL A 32 -3.59 -8.26 -6.94
N ASP A 33 -3.13 -9.42 -6.46
CA ASP A 33 -3.92 -10.64 -6.34
C ASP A 33 -4.41 -10.77 -4.89
N VAL A 34 -5.65 -10.32 -4.65
CA VAL A 34 -6.27 -10.36 -3.33
C VAL A 34 -6.37 -11.79 -2.79
N SER A 35 -6.57 -12.78 -3.69
CA SER A 35 -6.74 -14.19 -3.29
C SER A 35 -5.47 -14.84 -2.75
N LYS A 36 -4.29 -14.32 -3.16
CA LYS A 36 -2.97 -14.75 -2.70
C LYS A 36 -2.40 -13.88 -1.59
N SER A 37 -3.05 -12.75 -1.32
CA SER A 37 -2.61 -11.77 -0.33
C SER A 37 -3.19 -12.08 1.06
N LYS A 38 -2.43 -11.76 2.11
CA LYS A 38 -2.90 -11.74 3.50
C LYS A 38 -2.98 -10.29 3.94
N MET A 39 -4.16 -9.67 3.78
CA MET A 39 -4.45 -8.26 4.11
C MET A 39 -5.41 -8.15 5.31
N THR A 40 -5.53 -9.22 6.09
CA THR A 40 -6.36 -9.29 7.29
C THR A 40 -5.48 -9.30 8.53
N GLY A 41 -6.07 -8.96 9.68
CA GLY A 41 -5.37 -8.94 10.96
C GLY A 41 -5.03 -7.52 11.42
N SER A 42 -5.19 -6.51 10.57
CA SER A 42 -5.13 -5.10 10.97
C SER A 42 -6.19 -4.80 12.05
N THR A 43 -5.89 -3.86 12.93
CA THR A 43 -6.80 -3.54 14.01
C THR A 43 -7.22 -2.09 13.98
N VAL A 44 -8.49 -1.85 14.29
CA VAL A 44 -9.02 -0.52 14.60
C VAL A 44 -9.58 -0.50 16.02
N THR A 45 -9.41 0.63 16.69
CA THR A 45 -9.93 0.82 18.04
C THR A 45 -10.74 2.12 18.10
N PHE A 46 -11.94 2.03 18.69
CA PHE A 46 -12.70 3.20 19.07
C PHE A 46 -12.74 3.28 20.60
N ALA A 47 -12.30 4.37 21.18
CA ALA A 47 -12.29 4.62 22.62
C ALA A 47 -12.89 5.99 22.92
N SER A 48 -13.48 6.15 24.12
CA SER A 48 -13.88 7.49 24.57
C SER A 48 -12.64 8.37 24.80
N ALA A 49 -12.69 9.59 24.32
CA ALA A 49 -11.64 10.60 24.53
C ALA A 49 -12.13 11.78 25.41
N GLY A 50 -13.41 11.75 25.81
CA GLY A 50 -14.05 12.80 26.59
C GLY A 50 -15.55 12.85 26.30
N PRO A 51 -16.28 13.78 26.88
CA PRO A 51 -17.71 13.96 26.62
C PRO A 51 -17.98 14.24 25.14
N GLY A 52 -18.67 13.29 24.45
CA GLY A 52 -18.99 13.40 23.02
C GLY A 52 -17.82 13.21 22.06
N GLU A 53 -16.64 12.84 22.55
CA GLU A 53 -15.43 12.64 21.75
C GLU A 53 -15.03 11.16 21.67
N VAL A 54 -14.62 10.74 20.48
CA VAL A 54 -14.16 9.40 20.17
C VAL A 54 -12.73 9.45 19.68
N ARG A 55 -11.87 8.62 20.25
CA ARG A 55 -10.52 8.36 19.72
C ARG A 55 -10.58 7.16 18.78
N HIS A 56 -10.17 7.37 17.55
CA HIS A 56 -9.92 6.33 16.58
C HIS A 56 -8.43 6.01 16.55
N THR A 57 -8.08 4.75 16.56
CA THR A 57 -6.70 4.27 16.38
C THR A 57 -6.68 3.18 15.32
N ALA A 58 -5.83 3.36 14.31
CA ALA A 58 -5.58 2.38 13.24
C ALA A 58 -4.11 2.53 12.78
N GLY A 59 -3.48 1.43 12.40
CA GLY A 59 -2.10 1.44 11.89
C GLY A 59 -1.09 2.10 12.85
N GLY A 60 -1.26 1.93 14.17
CA GLY A 60 -0.40 2.55 15.18
C GLY A 60 -0.59 4.08 15.37
N GLN A 61 -1.49 4.69 14.63
CA GLN A 61 -1.77 6.12 14.66
C GLN A 61 -3.16 6.40 15.21
N SER A 62 -3.38 7.56 15.82
CA SER A 62 -4.68 7.91 16.38
C SER A 62 -5.02 9.39 16.20
N TYR A 63 -6.32 9.66 16.15
CA TYR A 63 -6.89 11.01 16.21
C TYR A 63 -8.22 10.98 16.95
N THR A 64 -8.73 12.15 17.32
CA THR A 64 -10.00 12.31 18.02
C THR A 64 -11.00 13.04 17.13
N PHE A 65 -12.25 12.61 17.18
CA PHE A 65 -13.35 13.19 16.42
C PHE A 65 -14.64 13.23 17.25
N LYS A 66 -15.63 14.00 16.77
CA LYS A 66 -17.01 14.00 17.24
C LYS A 66 -17.92 13.38 16.17
N LEU A 67 -19.08 12.88 16.60
CA LEU A 67 -20.07 12.27 15.68
C LEU A 67 -21.13 13.30 15.19
N ASP A 68 -20.75 14.56 15.10
CA ASP A 68 -21.60 15.70 14.71
C ASP A 68 -21.27 16.27 13.32
N GLY A 69 -20.35 15.65 12.59
CA GLY A 69 -19.90 16.10 11.27
C GLY A 69 -18.86 17.21 11.31
N SER A 70 -18.36 17.60 12.49
CA SER A 70 -17.27 18.57 12.60
C SER A 70 -15.95 17.99 12.08
N ASP A 71 -15.06 18.87 11.64
CA ASP A 71 -13.75 18.52 11.11
C ASP A 71 -12.83 17.99 12.20
N ALA A 72 -12.20 16.85 11.93
CA ALA A 72 -11.11 16.29 12.71
C ALA A 72 -9.88 16.11 11.82
N THR A 73 -8.69 16.44 12.32
CA THR A 73 -7.44 16.26 11.56
C THR A 73 -6.88 14.88 11.79
N THR A 74 -6.66 14.13 10.72
CA THR A 74 -6.01 12.82 10.75
C THR A 74 -4.49 12.95 10.93
N PRO A 75 -3.77 11.89 11.33
CA PRO A 75 -2.31 11.91 11.48
C PRO A 75 -1.53 12.28 10.21
N ILE A 76 -2.10 12.00 9.04
CA ILE A 76 -1.51 12.32 7.73
C ILE A 76 -1.92 13.71 7.19
N GLY A 77 -2.72 14.47 7.96
CA GLY A 77 -3.12 15.84 7.64
C GLY A 77 -4.43 15.97 6.86
N ASP A 78 -5.11 14.87 6.60
CA ASP A 78 -6.45 14.92 5.99
C ASP A 78 -7.51 15.34 7.01
N THR A 79 -8.65 15.80 6.51
CA THR A 79 -9.84 16.07 7.33
C THR A 79 -10.75 14.85 7.31
N ALA A 80 -11.19 14.43 8.49
CA ALA A 80 -12.24 13.42 8.67
C ALA A 80 -13.49 14.06 9.30
N GLN A 81 -14.64 13.84 8.70
CA GLN A 81 -15.94 14.27 9.22
C GLN A 81 -16.77 13.04 9.57
N TRP A 82 -16.98 12.81 10.87
CA TRP A 82 -17.73 11.66 11.35
C TRP A 82 -19.16 12.05 11.76
N THR A 83 -20.11 11.25 11.36
CA THR A 83 -21.52 11.47 11.66
C THR A 83 -22.17 10.17 12.18
N LYS A 84 -22.91 10.26 13.26
CA LYS A 84 -23.78 9.19 13.70
C LYS A 84 -25.05 9.22 12.84
N VAL A 85 -25.26 8.18 12.02
CA VAL A 85 -26.49 8.01 11.23
C VAL A 85 -27.59 7.43 12.10
N ASP A 86 -27.27 6.35 12.84
CA ASP A 86 -28.12 5.71 13.83
C ASP A 86 -27.25 4.99 14.89
N ASP A 87 -27.87 4.17 15.77
CA ASP A 87 -27.14 3.48 16.84
C ASP A 87 -26.19 2.37 16.34
N LYS A 88 -26.35 1.93 15.08
CA LYS A 88 -25.55 0.86 14.46
C LYS A 88 -24.82 1.33 13.21
N THR A 89 -24.91 2.60 12.84
CA THR A 89 -24.32 3.12 11.61
C THR A 89 -23.63 4.45 11.86
N TRP A 90 -22.33 4.48 11.61
CA TRP A 90 -21.55 5.71 11.53
C TRP A 90 -21.06 5.93 10.10
N LYS A 91 -20.89 7.18 9.74
CA LYS A 91 -20.35 7.60 8.44
C LYS A 91 -19.16 8.50 8.65
N ALA A 92 -18.08 8.25 7.90
CA ALA A 92 -16.90 9.13 7.83
C ALA A 92 -16.71 9.63 6.40
N VAL A 93 -16.42 10.90 6.24
CA VAL A 93 -16.02 11.50 4.95
C VAL A 93 -14.60 12.03 5.11
N TYR A 94 -13.67 11.50 4.32
CA TYR A 94 -12.28 11.92 4.32
C TYR A 94 -12.01 12.90 3.18
N LYS A 95 -11.28 13.97 3.48
CA LYS A 95 -11.01 15.06 2.53
C LYS A 95 -9.55 15.49 2.60
N ARG A 96 -9.00 15.88 1.46
CA ARG A 96 -7.74 16.61 1.36
C ARG A 96 -8.01 17.98 0.72
N GLY A 97 -7.91 19.03 1.53
CA GLY A 97 -8.45 20.34 1.15
C GLY A 97 -9.95 20.26 0.84
N SER A 98 -10.35 20.64 -0.36
CA SER A 98 -11.75 20.54 -0.83
C SER A 98 -12.09 19.20 -1.50
N THR A 99 -11.10 18.34 -1.75
CA THR A 99 -11.31 17.08 -2.47
C THR A 99 -11.76 15.99 -1.51
N VAL A 100 -12.93 15.39 -1.76
CA VAL A 100 -13.36 14.17 -1.08
C VAL A 100 -12.52 13.01 -1.61
N LEU A 101 -11.84 12.31 -0.71
CA LEU A 101 -11.02 11.14 -1.02
C LEU A 101 -11.90 9.89 -1.04
N ASP A 102 -12.63 9.69 0.05
CA ASP A 102 -13.53 8.55 0.24
C ASP A 102 -14.64 8.87 1.24
N THR A 103 -15.58 7.95 1.30
CA THR A 103 -16.68 7.94 2.26
C THR A 103 -16.82 6.52 2.80
N ASP A 104 -16.63 6.38 4.11
CA ASP A 104 -16.79 5.13 4.81
C ASP A 104 -18.16 5.06 5.48
N THR A 105 -18.81 3.93 5.30
CA THR A 105 -20.00 3.56 6.08
C THR A 105 -19.63 2.41 7.00
N TRP A 106 -19.64 2.66 8.28
CA TRP A 106 -19.32 1.72 9.35
C TRP A 106 -20.61 1.16 9.93
N LYS A 107 -20.82 -0.15 9.84
CA LYS A 107 -22.06 -0.80 10.27
C LYS A 107 -21.79 -1.87 11.31
N LEU A 108 -22.34 -1.68 12.51
CA LEU A 108 -22.29 -2.66 13.60
C LEU A 108 -23.31 -3.76 13.36
N GLY A 109 -22.90 -5.01 13.43
CA GLY A 109 -23.78 -6.17 13.36
C GLY A 109 -24.72 -6.26 14.54
N ASP A 110 -25.85 -6.96 14.36
CA ASP A 110 -26.90 -7.13 15.39
C ASP A 110 -26.39 -7.87 16.62
N ASP A 111 -25.39 -8.71 16.44
CA ASP A 111 -24.72 -9.46 17.51
C ASP A 111 -23.78 -8.60 18.36
N GLY A 112 -23.49 -7.36 17.93
CA GLY A 112 -22.50 -6.47 18.54
C GLY A 112 -21.06 -6.97 18.47
N LYS A 113 -20.76 -8.02 17.67
CA LYS A 113 -19.46 -8.67 17.56
C LYS A 113 -18.84 -8.53 16.17
N THR A 114 -19.62 -8.13 15.19
CA THR A 114 -19.19 -7.88 13.82
C THR A 114 -19.28 -6.40 13.46
N LEU A 115 -18.36 -5.93 12.61
CA LEU A 115 -18.34 -4.57 12.10
C LEU A 115 -17.98 -4.64 10.61
N GLU A 116 -18.85 -4.09 9.78
CA GLU A 116 -18.65 -3.99 8.34
C GLU A 116 -18.32 -2.55 7.97
N VAL A 117 -17.33 -2.38 7.10
CA VAL A 117 -16.94 -1.08 6.55
C VAL A 117 -17.08 -1.14 5.05
N ASN A 118 -17.86 -0.22 4.51
CA ASN A 118 -17.97 0.01 3.08
C ASN A 118 -17.36 1.37 2.74
N SER A 119 -16.26 1.37 2.00
CA SER A 119 -15.56 2.57 1.54
C SER A 119 -15.84 2.82 0.06
N THR A 120 -16.32 4.01 -0.26
CA THR A 120 -16.65 4.41 -1.63
C THR A 120 -16.03 5.75 -1.97
N GLY A 121 -15.67 5.93 -3.23
CA GLY A 121 -15.10 7.20 -3.68
C GLY A 121 -14.86 7.22 -5.19
N THR A 122 -14.24 8.32 -5.64
CA THR A 122 -13.79 8.49 -7.02
C THR A 122 -12.30 8.73 -7.03
N LYS A 123 -11.58 7.89 -7.74
CA LYS A 123 -10.14 8.00 -7.91
C LYS A 123 -9.79 9.19 -8.81
N PRO A 124 -8.58 9.78 -8.71
CA PRO A 124 -8.14 10.88 -9.56
C PRO A 124 -8.18 10.60 -11.07
N ASN A 125 -8.15 9.35 -11.50
CA ASN A 125 -8.33 8.98 -12.90
C ASN A 125 -9.80 9.04 -13.37
N GLY A 126 -10.76 9.21 -12.46
CA GLY A 126 -12.21 9.28 -12.72
C GLY A 126 -12.97 7.98 -12.43
N ASP A 127 -12.27 6.87 -12.19
CA ASP A 127 -12.92 5.60 -11.84
C ASP A 127 -13.48 5.66 -10.41
N THR A 128 -14.64 5.06 -10.22
CA THR A 128 -15.18 4.83 -8.88
C THR A 128 -14.59 3.59 -8.27
N PHE A 129 -14.59 3.51 -6.94
CA PHE A 129 -14.28 2.30 -6.20
C PHE A 129 -15.35 2.01 -5.14
N ASN A 130 -15.42 0.77 -4.75
CA ASN A 130 -16.27 0.28 -3.67
C ASN A 130 -15.52 -0.88 -3.00
N GLU A 131 -15.04 -0.65 -1.78
CA GLU A 131 -14.29 -1.61 -0.99
C GLU A 131 -15.12 -2.04 0.21
N ASN A 132 -14.97 -3.30 0.61
CA ASN A 132 -15.65 -3.83 1.78
C ASN A 132 -14.64 -4.53 2.67
N GLU A 133 -14.66 -4.21 3.92
CA GLU A 133 -13.83 -4.82 4.94
C GLU A 133 -14.71 -5.27 6.11
N SER A 134 -14.43 -6.46 6.63
CA SER A 134 -15.16 -7.03 7.76
C SER A 134 -14.22 -7.19 8.95
N TYR A 135 -14.72 -6.88 10.14
CA TYR A 135 -13.99 -6.98 11.39
C TYR A 135 -14.76 -7.82 12.40
N THR A 136 -14.02 -8.45 13.30
CA THR A 136 -14.57 -9.05 14.52
C THR A 136 -14.04 -8.33 15.75
N ARG A 137 -14.86 -8.29 16.79
CA ARG A 137 -14.52 -7.66 18.06
C ARG A 137 -13.47 -8.50 18.79
N GLU A 138 -12.35 -7.86 19.18
CA GLU A 138 -11.30 -8.51 19.98
C GLU A 138 -11.42 -8.24 21.48
N THR A 139 -11.97 -7.08 21.87
CA THR A 139 -12.12 -6.72 23.29
C THR A 139 -13.57 -6.46 23.62
N GLU A 140 -13.97 -6.68 24.87
CA GLU A 140 -15.29 -6.27 25.33
C GLU A 140 -15.52 -4.78 25.12
N GLY A 141 -16.76 -4.41 24.81
CA GLY A 141 -17.16 -3.04 24.55
C GLY A 141 -18.63 -2.95 24.18
N LYS A 142 -19.19 -1.74 24.20
CA LYS A 142 -20.58 -1.47 23.85
C LYS A 142 -20.65 -0.65 22.55
N GLY A 143 -21.53 -1.03 21.64
CA GLY A 143 -21.67 -0.35 20.36
C GLY A 143 -20.37 -0.45 19.55
N PHE A 144 -19.89 0.65 19.01
CA PHE A 144 -18.62 0.70 18.25
C PHE A 144 -17.36 0.65 19.13
N PHE A 145 -17.48 0.99 20.43
CA PHE A 145 -16.34 1.08 21.33
C PHE A 145 -15.71 -0.28 21.59
N GLY A 146 -14.38 -0.33 21.54
CA GLY A 146 -13.55 -1.52 21.67
C GLY A 146 -12.54 -1.66 20.55
N LYS A 147 -11.80 -2.78 20.57
CA LYS A 147 -10.83 -3.14 19.54
C LYS A 147 -11.45 -4.15 18.57
N TRP A 148 -11.20 -3.94 17.29
CA TRP A 148 -11.72 -4.73 16.21
C TRP A 148 -10.57 -5.22 15.34
N LYS A 149 -10.62 -6.47 14.91
CA LYS A 149 -9.61 -7.09 14.05
C LYS A 149 -10.23 -7.42 12.69
N SER A 150 -9.56 -6.99 11.63
CA SER A 150 -9.93 -7.28 10.25
C SER A 150 -9.88 -8.78 9.97
N THR A 151 -10.95 -9.31 9.40
CA THR A 151 -11.11 -10.74 9.08
C THR A 151 -11.34 -10.99 7.60
N LYS A 152 -11.73 -9.96 6.86
CA LYS A 152 -11.95 -10.05 5.42
C LYS A 152 -11.71 -8.70 4.76
N VAL A 153 -10.97 -8.73 3.65
CA VAL A 153 -10.83 -7.62 2.70
C VAL A 153 -11.29 -8.13 1.34
N ALA A 154 -12.34 -7.53 0.77
CA ALA A 154 -12.93 -8.03 -0.47
C ALA A 154 -12.24 -7.45 -1.72
N ASN A 155 -11.94 -6.16 -1.69
CA ASN A 155 -11.31 -5.44 -2.79
C ASN A 155 -10.29 -4.45 -2.23
N VAL A 156 -9.34 -4.04 -3.07
CA VAL A 156 -8.37 -2.99 -2.77
C VAL A 156 -8.27 -2.01 -3.95
N ALA A 157 -8.12 -0.72 -3.63
CA ALA A 157 -7.87 0.32 -4.60
C ALA A 157 -6.88 1.38 -4.02
N PRO A 158 -5.84 1.78 -4.77
CA PRO A 158 -5.49 1.30 -6.12
C PRO A 158 -4.99 -0.14 -6.10
N ASN A 159 -5.16 -0.86 -7.20
CA ASN A 159 -4.72 -2.24 -7.29
C ASN A 159 -3.66 -2.49 -8.38
N THR A 160 -3.26 -1.46 -9.11
CA THR A 160 -2.29 -1.55 -10.20
C THR A 160 -1.12 -0.59 -9.99
N ALA A 161 0.09 -1.12 -10.10
CA ALA A 161 1.33 -0.36 -10.14
C ALA A 161 2.04 -0.58 -11.47
N LYS A 162 2.52 0.50 -12.10
CA LYS A 162 3.43 0.44 -13.24
C LYS A 162 4.81 0.89 -12.76
N ILE A 163 5.78 0.00 -12.88
CA ILE A 163 7.15 0.22 -12.47
C ILE A 163 8.04 0.24 -13.71
N ASP A 164 8.72 1.35 -13.95
CA ASP A 164 9.72 1.51 -15.00
C ASP A 164 11.12 1.51 -14.37
N ALA A 165 12.14 1.07 -15.10
CA ALA A 165 13.53 1.16 -14.63
C ALA A 165 13.96 2.63 -14.52
N ASN A 166 14.72 2.96 -13.47
CA ASN A 166 15.39 4.25 -13.28
C ASN A 166 16.91 4.03 -13.19
N GLY A 167 17.50 3.70 -14.33
CA GLY A 167 18.87 3.15 -14.39
C GLY A 167 18.95 1.74 -13.78
N ASP A 168 20.18 1.32 -13.44
CA ASP A 168 20.42 -0.03 -12.92
C ASP A 168 20.09 -0.18 -11.43
N ASP A 169 19.92 0.92 -10.72
CA ASP A 169 19.86 1.01 -9.27
C ASP A 169 18.58 1.70 -8.72
N GLY A 170 17.55 1.78 -9.54
CA GLY A 170 16.31 2.44 -9.14
C GLY A 170 15.10 2.10 -9.98
N VAL A 171 13.96 2.68 -9.61
CA VAL A 171 12.67 2.53 -10.29
C VAL A 171 11.91 3.84 -10.33
N VAL A 172 11.07 4.02 -11.35
CA VAL A 172 9.98 4.99 -11.35
C VAL A 172 8.71 4.21 -11.08
N TRP A 173 8.11 4.45 -9.93
CA TRP A 173 6.89 3.76 -9.51
C TRP A 173 5.70 4.67 -9.76
N ASN A 174 4.81 4.22 -10.64
CA ASN A 174 3.60 4.93 -11.01
C ASN A 174 2.38 4.15 -10.53
N ILE A 175 1.40 4.86 -9.97
CA ILE A 175 0.08 4.34 -9.61
C ILE A 175 -0.95 5.10 -10.46
N PRO A 176 -1.30 4.59 -11.65
CA PRO A 176 -2.12 5.33 -12.64
C PRO A 176 -3.49 5.71 -12.11
N GLU A 177 -4.08 4.87 -11.29
CA GLU A 177 -5.42 5.06 -10.74
C GLU A 177 -5.53 6.34 -9.89
N ILE A 178 -4.49 6.67 -9.14
CA ILE A 178 -4.44 7.88 -8.31
C ILE A 178 -3.52 8.97 -8.88
N LYS A 179 -3.01 8.77 -10.10
CA LYS A 179 -2.07 9.67 -10.77
C LYS A 179 -0.86 10.04 -9.91
N ALA A 180 -0.40 9.08 -9.10
CA ALA A 180 0.78 9.25 -8.25
C ALA A 180 2.01 8.63 -8.91
N SER A 181 3.16 9.27 -8.68
CA SER A 181 4.46 8.81 -9.19
C SER A 181 5.58 9.15 -8.21
N VAL A 182 6.57 8.26 -8.13
CA VAL A 182 7.80 8.51 -7.38
C VAL A 182 8.99 7.92 -8.14
N SER A 183 10.10 8.66 -8.18
CA SER A 183 11.38 8.22 -8.74
C SER A 183 12.31 7.82 -7.61
N LEU A 184 12.51 6.52 -7.42
CA LEU A 184 13.29 5.94 -6.33
C LEU A 184 14.65 5.47 -6.84
N LYS A 185 15.71 5.73 -6.06
CA LYS A 185 16.97 5.03 -6.11
C LYS A 185 17.06 4.08 -4.92
N PHE A 186 17.77 2.96 -5.07
CA PHE A 186 17.94 1.99 -3.98
C PHE A 186 19.10 2.36 -3.04
N ASP A 187 19.28 3.66 -2.80
CA ASP A 187 20.38 4.24 -2.00
C ASP A 187 19.92 4.72 -0.60
N GLY A 188 18.65 4.50 -0.27
CA GLY A 188 18.06 4.88 1.02
C GLY A 188 17.73 6.35 1.17
N LYS A 189 17.94 7.18 0.14
CA LYS A 189 17.57 8.59 0.21
C LYS A 189 16.08 8.80 0.12
N GLU A 190 15.59 9.75 0.90
CA GLU A 190 14.19 10.14 0.88
C GLU A 190 13.86 11.00 -0.34
N VAL A 191 12.77 10.66 -1.01
CA VAL A 191 12.21 11.42 -2.13
C VAL A 191 10.71 11.63 -1.92
N ALA A 192 10.20 12.78 -2.34
CA ALA A 192 8.78 13.06 -2.30
C ALA A 192 8.09 12.51 -3.56
N PRO A 193 6.99 11.76 -3.41
CA PRO A 193 6.12 11.41 -4.54
C PRO A 193 5.36 12.62 -5.04
N THR A 194 4.81 12.51 -6.24
CA THR A 194 3.93 13.50 -6.85
C THR A 194 2.55 12.90 -7.10
N GLY A 195 1.51 13.72 -7.05
CA GLY A 195 0.13 13.29 -7.31
C GLY A 195 -0.90 14.11 -6.55
N PRO A 196 -2.14 14.18 -7.04
CA PRO A 196 -3.19 15.04 -6.47
C PRO A 196 -3.67 14.58 -5.08
N THR A 197 -3.47 13.29 -4.75
CA THR A 197 -3.87 12.70 -3.47
C THR A 197 -2.67 12.32 -2.58
N VAL A 198 -1.48 12.80 -2.90
CA VAL A 198 -0.29 12.57 -2.07
C VAL A 198 -0.38 13.43 -0.80
N PRO A 199 -0.20 12.84 0.39
CA PRO A 199 -0.18 13.60 1.65
C PRO A 199 0.97 14.61 1.71
N ASP A 200 0.72 15.77 2.31
CA ASP A 200 1.75 16.77 2.54
C ASP A 200 2.87 16.23 3.43
N GLY A 201 4.11 16.36 2.95
CA GLY A 201 5.30 15.88 3.66
C GLY A 201 5.49 14.36 3.63
N LEU A 202 4.80 13.65 2.71
CA LEU A 202 5.09 12.25 2.43
C LEU A 202 6.45 12.15 1.72
N THR A 203 7.30 11.28 2.23
CA THR A 203 8.56 10.87 1.61
C THR A 203 8.68 9.35 1.59
N LEU A 204 9.33 8.84 0.57
CA LEU A 204 9.65 7.42 0.41
C LEU A 204 11.16 7.25 0.28
N SER A 205 11.69 6.19 0.86
CA SER A 205 13.08 5.78 0.65
C SER A 205 13.15 4.29 0.38
N ALA A 206 14.00 3.88 -0.57
CA ALA A 206 14.19 2.50 -0.93
C ALA A 206 15.64 2.07 -0.75
N THR A 207 15.86 0.89 -0.19
CA THR A 207 17.20 0.31 0.00
C THR A 207 17.24 -1.09 -0.56
N LYS A 208 18.19 -1.35 -1.46
CA LYS A 208 18.39 -2.69 -2.06
C LYS A 208 18.81 -3.68 -0.99
N THR A 209 18.16 -4.84 -0.96
CA THR A 209 18.47 -5.93 -0.02
C THR A 209 18.94 -7.21 -0.73
N GLY A 210 18.78 -7.26 -2.05
CA GLY A 210 19.21 -8.36 -2.89
C GLY A 210 19.03 -8.06 -4.38
N PRO A 211 19.40 -8.98 -5.28
CA PRO A 211 19.25 -8.77 -6.72
C PRO A 211 17.79 -8.53 -7.15
N ARG A 212 16.84 -9.09 -6.40
CA ARG A 212 15.40 -9.04 -6.67
C ARG A 212 14.60 -8.56 -5.46
N SER A 213 15.22 -7.84 -4.54
CA SER A 213 14.54 -7.36 -3.33
C SER A 213 15.04 -6.00 -2.88
N PHE A 214 14.12 -5.24 -2.29
CA PHE A 214 14.40 -3.96 -1.63
C PHE A 214 13.44 -3.74 -0.45
N THR A 215 13.84 -2.88 0.45
CA THR A 215 12.96 -2.37 1.52
C THR A 215 12.53 -0.96 1.17
N LEU A 216 11.25 -0.66 1.35
CA LEU A 216 10.65 0.66 1.24
C LEU A 216 10.25 1.16 2.63
N VAL A 217 10.51 2.43 2.91
CA VAL A 217 10.01 3.12 4.11
C VAL A 217 9.27 4.37 3.67
N GLU A 218 8.07 4.54 4.20
CA GLU A 218 7.25 5.72 3.99
C GLU A 218 7.21 6.56 5.28
N LYS A 219 7.33 7.87 5.14
CA LYS A 219 7.27 8.82 6.25
C LYS A 219 6.35 9.99 5.89
N VAL A 220 5.58 10.48 6.86
CA VAL A 220 4.87 11.75 6.76
C VAL A 220 5.47 12.72 7.76
N LYS A 221 5.97 13.87 7.28
CA LYS A 221 6.65 14.89 8.11
C LYS A 221 7.77 14.29 8.98
N GLY A 222 8.55 13.37 8.38
CA GLY A 222 9.67 12.69 9.01
C GLY A 222 9.30 11.53 9.95
N LYS A 223 8.03 11.27 10.21
CA LYS A 223 7.57 10.15 11.04
C LYS A 223 7.27 8.93 10.17
N PRO A 224 7.86 7.76 10.46
CA PRO A 224 7.53 6.53 9.74
C PRO A 224 6.03 6.21 9.87
N ILE A 225 5.39 5.85 8.75
CA ILE A 225 4.00 5.41 8.70
C ILE A 225 3.87 3.99 8.16
N TRP A 226 4.81 3.56 7.29
CA TRP A 226 4.85 2.23 6.69
C TRP A 226 6.27 1.77 6.47
N LYS A 227 6.48 0.44 6.54
CA LYS A 227 7.71 -0.22 6.11
C LYS A 227 7.35 -1.55 5.44
N GLY A 228 7.80 -1.74 4.21
CA GLY A 228 7.58 -2.96 3.42
C GLY A 228 8.87 -3.52 2.84
N HIS A 229 8.92 -4.83 2.69
CA HIS A 229 9.99 -5.56 1.99
C HIS A 229 9.41 -6.18 0.72
N PHE A 230 9.97 -5.82 -0.41
CA PHE A 230 9.54 -6.25 -1.74
C PHE A 230 10.49 -7.31 -2.29
N THR A 231 9.94 -8.38 -2.86
CA THR A 231 10.72 -9.45 -3.48
C THR A 231 10.04 -9.91 -4.77
N VAL A 232 10.79 -9.94 -5.87
CA VAL A 232 10.34 -10.50 -7.15
C VAL A 232 10.78 -11.96 -7.25
N SER A 233 9.85 -12.84 -7.65
CA SER A 233 10.09 -14.27 -7.86
C SER A 233 11.17 -14.55 -8.90
N ALA A 234 11.73 -15.76 -8.89
CA ALA A 234 12.82 -16.14 -9.79
C ALA A 234 12.41 -16.07 -11.27
N ASP A 235 11.16 -16.37 -11.58
CA ASP A 235 10.59 -16.32 -12.93
C ASP A 235 10.12 -14.90 -13.34
N GLY A 236 10.21 -13.91 -12.43
CA GLY A 236 9.84 -12.52 -12.68
C GLY A 236 8.34 -12.26 -12.79
N LYS A 237 7.48 -13.22 -12.43
CA LYS A 237 6.02 -13.12 -12.64
C LYS A 237 5.26 -12.62 -11.42
N THR A 238 5.82 -12.78 -10.24
CA THR A 238 5.19 -12.42 -8.97
C THR A 238 6.08 -11.47 -8.19
N MET A 239 5.51 -10.42 -7.64
CA MET A 239 6.16 -9.56 -6.65
C MET A 239 5.39 -9.69 -5.33
N THR A 240 6.12 -9.93 -4.25
CA THR A 240 5.54 -10.02 -2.91
C THR A 240 6.03 -8.86 -2.06
N GLU A 241 5.12 -8.16 -1.43
CA GLU A 241 5.38 -7.17 -0.39
C GLU A 241 5.01 -7.77 0.96
N VAL A 242 5.93 -7.70 1.92
CA VAL A 242 5.66 -8.01 3.32
C VAL A 242 5.93 -6.74 4.11
N GLY A 243 4.89 -6.14 4.65
CA GLY A 243 5.01 -4.84 5.30
C GLY A 243 3.99 -4.63 6.41
N SER A 244 4.23 -3.60 7.20
CA SER A 244 3.32 -3.20 8.28
C SER A 244 3.35 -1.69 8.50
N PRO A 245 2.22 -1.11 8.96
CA PRO A 245 2.22 0.23 9.51
C PRO A 245 3.21 0.37 10.68
N ALA A 246 3.77 1.56 10.87
CA ALA A 246 4.68 1.82 11.99
C ALA A 246 3.98 1.57 13.33
N GLY A 247 4.62 0.78 14.20
CA GLY A 247 4.07 0.42 15.52
C GLY A 247 3.06 -0.73 15.50
N VAL A 248 2.96 -1.45 14.38
CA VAL A 248 2.15 -2.67 14.25
C VAL A 248 3.07 -3.85 13.98
N ASP A 249 2.98 -4.90 14.82
CA ASP A 249 3.88 -6.06 14.76
C ASP A 249 3.42 -7.13 13.75
N GLU A 250 2.13 -7.18 13.41
CA GLU A 250 1.60 -8.15 12.46
C GLU A 250 1.75 -7.61 11.03
N PRO A 251 2.65 -8.17 10.19
CA PRO A 251 2.80 -7.73 8.81
C PRO A 251 1.66 -8.25 7.94
N GLU A 252 1.29 -7.45 6.97
CA GLU A 252 0.49 -7.86 5.83
C GLU A 252 1.39 -8.43 4.73
N THR A 253 0.83 -9.32 3.93
CA THR A 253 1.49 -9.82 2.72
C THR A 253 0.62 -9.49 1.53
N ILE A 254 1.16 -8.69 0.61
CA ILE A 254 0.49 -8.33 -0.63
C ILE A 254 1.22 -9.02 -1.78
N VAL A 255 0.48 -9.74 -2.60
CA VAL A 255 0.98 -10.45 -3.78
C VAL A 255 0.52 -9.72 -5.02
N TYR A 256 1.47 -9.39 -5.88
CA TYR A 256 1.24 -8.77 -7.17
C TYR A 256 1.61 -9.76 -8.28
N GLU A 257 0.77 -9.85 -9.29
CA GLU A 257 1.01 -10.59 -10.52
C GLU A 257 1.43 -9.63 -11.63
N LYS A 258 2.44 -10.01 -12.41
CA LYS A 258 2.88 -9.26 -13.57
C LYS A 258 1.88 -9.45 -14.71
N SER A 259 1.33 -8.36 -15.24
CA SER A 259 0.37 -8.34 -16.34
C SER A 259 1.00 -7.91 -17.67
#